data_e7fafb9848840316dcbf65d191557a78
#
_entry.id   e7fafb9848840316dcbf65d191557a78
#
_cell.length_a   1.000
_cell.length_b   1.000
_cell.length_c   1.000
_cell.angle_alpha   90.00
_cell.angle_beta   90.00
_cell.angle_gamma   90.00
#
_symmetry.space_group_name_H-M   'P 1'
#
loop_
_entity.id
_entity.type
_entity.pdbx_description
1 polymer ?
#
loop_
_entity_poly.entity_id
_entity_poly.type
_entity_poly.pdbx_seq_one_letter_code
_entity_poly.pdbx_strand_id
1 'polypeptide(L)'
;MRCYCHGVHTTTAQAFGIPEGTLAALLDDVGTAPVAEPVKPLLRYARKLTLTPSKMAPADALPVLAAGWPEQALHDAVAVCGLFNLMNRLVEGLGITAGEDYFQASARRLAETGYEGLRDLLTS
;
A
#
# COMPACT_ATOMS: atom_id res chain seq x y z
N MET A 1 14.21 13.94 -1.01
CA MET A 1 13.84 13.10 -2.18
C MET A 1 12.86 12.03 -1.70
N ARG A 2 11.70 11.92 -2.32
CA ARG A 2 10.75 10.87 -1.95
C ARG A 2 11.25 9.55 -2.49
N CYS A 3 11.18 8.48 -1.69
CA CYS A 3 11.41 7.13 -2.17
C CYS A 3 10.43 6.82 -3.33
N TYR A 4 10.89 6.09 -4.34
CA TYR A 4 10.13 5.80 -5.56
C TYR A 4 8.73 5.28 -5.27
N CYS A 5 8.62 4.20 -4.50
CA CYS A 5 7.33 3.59 -4.18
C CYS A 5 6.41 4.52 -3.40
N HIS A 6 6.95 5.26 -2.43
CA HIS A 6 6.16 6.24 -1.67
C HIS A 6 5.63 7.35 -2.57
N GLY A 7 6.44 7.89 -3.49
CA GLY A 7 6.01 8.92 -4.44
C GLY A 7 4.90 8.44 -5.37
N VAL A 8 5.10 7.29 -6.03
CA VAL A 8 4.10 6.72 -6.95
C VAL A 8 2.78 6.46 -6.23
N HIS A 9 2.80 5.77 -5.08
CA HIS A 9 1.55 5.34 -4.44
C HIS A 9 0.84 6.46 -3.69
N THR A 10 1.56 7.46 -3.16
CA THR A 10 0.93 8.67 -2.60
C THR A 10 0.18 9.43 -3.67
N THR A 11 0.81 9.67 -4.82
CA THR A 11 0.19 10.40 -5.94
C THR A 11 -0.96 9.61 -6.54
N THR A 12 -0.82 8.27 -6.64
CA THR A 12 -1.90 7.39 -7.10
C THR A 12 -3.10 7.41 -6.16
N ALA A 13 -2.88 7.33 -4.85
CA ALA A 13 -3.94 7.40 -3.85
C ALA A 13 -4.75 8.71 -3.97
N GLN A 14 -4.06 9.84 -4.17
CA GLN A 14 -4.72 11.13 -4.41
C GLN A 14 -5.56 11.12 -5.70
N ALA A 15 -5.05 10.51 -6.79
CA ALA A 15 -5.79 10.36 -8.04
C ALA A 15 -7.07 9.51 -7.89
N PHE A 16 -7.07 8.55 -6.95
CA PHE A 16 -8.26 7.76 -6.56
C PHE A 16 -9.16 8.46 -5.52
N GLY A 17 -8.88 9.71 -5.18
CA GLY A 17 -9.73 10.51 -4.29
C GLY A 17 -9.41 10.39 -2.80
N ILE A 18 -8.28 9.78 -2.43
CA ILE A 18 -7.81 9.79 -1.05
C ILE A 18 -7.32 11.21 -0.71
N PRO A 19 -7.88 11.87 0.32
CA PRO A 19 -7.50 13.23 0.67
C PRO A 19 -6.02 13.37 0.99
N GLU A 20 -5.47 14.54 0.67
CA GLU A 20 -4.10 14.88 1.06
C GLU A 20 -3.95 14.80 2.59
N GLY A 21 -2.83 14.30 3.04
CA GLY A 21 -2.56 14.12 4.47
C GLY A 21 -3.07 12.81 5.07
N THR A 22 -4.00 12.09 4.43
CA THR A 22 -4.50 10.79 4.94
C THR A 22 -3.37 9.77 5.11
N LEU A 23 -2.48 9.68 4.13
CA LEU A 23 -1.34 8.74 4.20
C LEU A 23 -0.34 9.14 5.30
N ALA A 24 -0.11 10.43 5.49
CA ALA A 24 0.73 10.92 6.58
C ALA A 24 0.11 10.57 7.95
N ALA A 25 -1.20 10.77 8.10
CA ALA A 25 -1.92 10.40 9.31
C ALA A 25 -1.87 8.88 9.59
N LEU A 26 -1.97 8.04 8.54
CA LEU A 26 -1.83 6.58 8.67
C LEU A 26 -0.43 6.16 9.10
N LEU A 27 0.60 6.87 8.66
CA LEU A 27 1.99 6.60 9.04
C LEU A 27 2.27 7.04 10.48
N ASP A 28 1.60 8.08 10.94
CA ASP A 28 1.68 8.58 12.32
C ASP A 28 0.92 7.64 13.27
N ASP A 29 -0.39 7.57 13.15
CA ASP A 29 -1.24 6.68 13.93
C ASP A 29 -2.46 6.18 13.14
N VAL A 30 -2.50 4.88 12.88
CA VAL A 30 -3.64 4.22 12.21
C VAL A 30 -4.95 4.42 12.99
N GLY A 31 -4.88 4.53 14.34
CA GLY A 31 -6.06 4.63 15.19
C GLY A 31 -6.83 5.93 14.97
N THR A 32 -6.12 7.03 14.77
CA THR A 32 -6.71 8.37 14.59
C THR A 32 -6.83 8.80 13.14
N ALA A 33 -6.25 8.03 12.21
CA ALA A 33 -6.30 8.36 10.79
C ALA A 33 -7.74 8.40 10.24
N PRO A 34 -8.03 9.31 9.28
CA PRO A 34 -9.35 9.52 8.72
C PRO A 34 -9.70 8.45 7.67
N VAL A 35 -9.72 7.20 8.06
CA VAL A 35 -10.12 6.04 7.24
C VAL A 35 -11.23 5.27 7.93
N ALA A 36 -11.98 4.48 7.16
CA ALA A 36 -13.08 3.68 7.70
C ALA A 36 -12.59 2.72 8.80
N GLU A 37 -13.32 2.64 9.89
CA GLU A 37 -12.96 1.82 11.06
C GLU A 37 -12.64 0.36 10.71
N PRO A 38 -13.40 -0.34 9.85
CA PRO A 38 -13.10 -1.73 9.51
C PRO A 38 -11.75 -1.93 8.78
N VAL A 39 -11.21 -0.89 8.14
CA VAL A 39 -9.92 -0.96 7.42
C VAL A 39 -8.74 -0.90 8.38
N LYS A 40 -8.89 -0.24 9.53
CA LYS A 40 -7.81 -0.04 10.49
C LYS A 40 -7.14 -1.33 10.98
N PRO A 41 -7.86 -2.40 11.31
CA PRO A 41 -7.23 -3.67 11.69
C PRO A 41 -6.35 -4.28 10.58
N LEU A 42 -6.80 -4.21 9.32
CA LEU A 42 -5.98 -4.65 8.17
C LEU A 42 -4.69 -3.84 8.03
N LEU A 43 -4.76 -2.52 8.20
CA LEU A 43 -3.58 -1.65 8.12
C LEU A 43 -2.60 -1.89 9.27
N ARG A 44 -3.11 -2.13 10.50
CA ARG A 44 -2.27 -2.50 11.64
C ARG A 44 -1.59 -3.85 11.42
N TYR A 45 -2.32 -4.82 10.87
CA TYR A 45 -1.79 -6.13 10.53
C TYR A 45 -0.65 -6.01 9.50
N ALA A 46 -0.88 -5.30 8.39
CA ALA A 46 0.12 -5.07 7.35
C ALA A 46 1.35 -4.31 7.90
N ARG A 47 1.15 -3.33 8.77
CA ARG A 47 2.24 -2.59 9.41
C ARG A 47 3.11 -3.52 10.28
N LYS A 48 2.50 -4.34 11.12
CA LYS A 48 3.23 -5.31 11.95
C LYS A 48 3.97 -6.32 11.11
N LEU A 49 3.33 -6.87 10.07
CA LEU A 49 3.94 -7.81 9.13
C LEU A 49 5.15 -7.19 8.42
N THR A 50 5.09 -5.93 8.06
CA THR A 50 6.19 -5.21 7.42
C THR A 50 7.36 -4.96 8.37
N LEU A 51 7.07 -4.48 9.58
CA LEU A 51 8.09 -4.02 10.52
C LEU A 51 8.71 -5.15 11.36
N THR A 52 7.90 -6.13 11.73
CA THR A 52 8.31 -7.21 12.64
C THR A 52 7.71 -8.56 12.24
N PRO A 53 8.00 -9.07 11.03
CA PRO A 53 7.38 -10.30 10.52
C PRO A 53 7.60 -11.52 11.43
N SER A 54 8.74 -11.62 12.08
CA SER A 54 9.05 -12.71 13.02
C SER A 54 8.22 -12.69 14.32
N LYS A 55 7.50 -11.60 14.58
CA LYS A 55 6.63 -11.43 15.76
C LYS A 55 5.15 -11.60 15.43
N MET A 56 4.82 -12.01 14.21
CA MET A 56 3.43 -12.31 13.84
C MET A 56 2.95 -13.57 14.57
N ALA A 57 1.71 -13.52 15.03
CA ALA A 57 1.08 -14.63 15.74
C ALA A 57 -0.38 -14.80 15.24
N PRO A 58 -1.00 -16.00 15.43
CA PRO A 58 -2.39 -16.20 15.02
C PRO A 58 -3.37 -15.20 15.62
N ALA A 59 -3.10 -14.72 16.83
CA ALA A 59 -3.91 -13.69 17.50
C ALA A 59 -3.95 -12.34 16.74
N ASP A 60 -2.99 -12.05 15.90
CA ASP A 60 -2.96 -10.80 15.10
C ASP A 60 -4.06 -10.77 14.03
N ALA A 61 -4.56 -11.94 13.60
CA ALA A 61 -5.65 -12.04 12.64
C ALA A 61 -7.03 -11.76 13.28
N LEU A 62 -7.17 -11.96 14.58
CA LEU A 62 -8.48 -11.86 15.27
C LEU A 62 -9.15 -10.49 15.11
N PRO A 63 -8.47 -9.34 15.26
CA PRO A 63 -9.08 -8.02 15.04
C PRO A 63 -9.57 -7.82 13.61
N VAL A 64 -8.89 -8.40 12.61
CA VAL A 64 -9.27 -8.32 11.20
C VAL A 64 -10.58 -9.07 10.96
N LEU A 65 -10.66 -10.31 11.45
CA LEU A 65 -11.86 -11.15 11.36
C LEU A 65 -13.02 -10.55 12.16
N ALA A 66 -12.75 -10.01 13.34
CA ALA A 66 -13.76 -9.34 14.18
C ALA A 66 -14.32 -8.07 13.53
N ALA A 67 -13.56 -7.40 12.65
CA ALA A 67 -14.03 -6.26 11.87
C ALA A 67 -14.94 -6.66 10.69
N GLY A 68 -15.18 -7.97 10.49
CA GLY A 68 -16.05 -8.51 9.45
C GLY A 68 -15.35 -8.88 8.14
N TRP A 69 -14.02 -8.82 8.07
CA TRP A 69 -13.28 -9.26 6.90
C TRP A 69 -13.21 -10.78 6.84
N PRO A 70 -13.42 -11.40 5.66
CA PRO A 70 -13.21 -12.83 5.49
C PRO A 70 -11.72 -13.18 5.51
N GLU A 71 -11.41 -14.45 5.78
CA GLU A 71 -10.03 -14.95 5.72
C GLU A 71 -9.34 -14.64 4.37
N GLN A 72 -10.08 -14.69 3.28
CA GLN A 72 -9.56 -14.36 1.95
C GLN A 72 -9.00 -12.92 1.90
N ALA A 73 -9.70 -11.94 2.49
CA ALA A 73 -9.21 -10.57 2.54
C ALA A 73 -7.89 -10.45 3.32
N LEU A 74 -7.71 -11.26 4.38
CA LEU A 74 -6.45 -11.32 5.12
C LEU A 74 -5.33 -11.91 4.25
N HIS A 75 -5.60 -13.00 3.52
CA HIS A 75 -4.64 -13.58 2.58
C HIS A 75 -4.25 -12.59 1.49
N ASP A 76 -5.22 -11.88 0.90
CA ASP A 76 -4.95 -10.85 -0.11
C ASP A 76 -4.10 -9.71 0.45
N ALA A 77 -4.39 -9.24 1.65
CA ALA A 77 -3.59 -8.21 2.32
C ALA A 77 -2.14 -8.68 2.57
N VAL A 78 -1.95 -9.94 2.97
CA VAL A 78 -0.61 -10.52 3.14
C VAL A 78 0.14 -10.59 1.81
N ALA A 79 -0.52 -11.04 0.74
CA ALA A 79 0.08 -11.14 -0.59
C ALA A 79 0.50 -9.77 -1.12
N VAL A 80 -0.37 -8.76 -1.02
CA VAL A 80 -0.08 -7.37 -1.42
C VAL A 80 1.06 -6.80 -0.58
N CYS A 81 1.02 -6.98 0.73
CA CYS A 81 2.07 -6.53 1.64
C CYS A 81 3.43 -7.16 1.29
N GLY A 82 3.47 -8.47 1.05
CA GLY A 82 4.67 -9.19 0.65
C GLY A 82 5.25 -8.70 -0.67
N LEU A 83 4.39 -8.51 -1.68
CA LEU A 83 4.79 -7.97 -2.98
C LEU A 83 5.40 -6.57 -2.85
N PHE A 84 4.76 -5.66 -2.14
CA PHE A 84 5.28 -4.31 -1.94
C PHE A 84 6.56 -4.28 -1.10
N ASN A 85 6.68 -5.14 -0.10
CA ASN A 85 7.93 -5.30 0.64
C ASN A 85 9.09 -5.79 -0.25
N LEU A 86 8.83 -6.72 -1.18
CA LEU A 86 9.80 -7.15 -2.18
C LEU A 86 10.17 -5.99 -3.11
N MET A 87 9.18 -5.34 -3.70
CA MET A 87 9.39 -4.24 -4.65
C MET A 87 10.16 -3.07 -4.02
N ASN A 88 9.83 -2.68 -2.80
CA ASN A 88 10.56 -1.63 -2.08
C ASN A 88 12.06 -1.97 -1.95
N ARG A 89 12.38 -3.21 -1.60
CA ARG A 89 13.79 -3.64 -1.46
C ARG A 89 14.53 -3.64 -2.79
N LEU A 90 13.88 -4.10 -3.87
CA LEU A 90 14.47 -4.10 -5.20
C LEU A 90 14.72 -2.66 -5.70
N VAL A 91 13.71 -1.81 -5.60
CA VAL A 91 13.80 -0.41 -6.05
C VAL A 91 14.88 0.36 -5.28
N GLU A 92 14.83 0.30 -3.96
CA GLU A 92 15.81 1.00 -3.12
C GLU A 92 17.22 0.39 -3.24
N GLY A 93 17.32 -0.95 -3.26
CA GLY A 93 18.60 -1.66 -3.37
C GLY A 93 19.30 -1.43 -4.72
N LEU A 94 18.55 -1.19 -5.79
CA LEU A 94 19.08 -0.88 -7.11
C LEU A 94 19.23 0.65 -7.35
N GLY A 95 18.86 1.49 -6.38
CA GLY A 95 18.97 2.94 -6.49
C GLY A 95 18.03 3.55 -7.54
N ILE A 96 16.88 2.92 -7.80
CA ILE A 96 15.91 3.42 -8.77
C ILE A 96 15.22 4.66 -8.19
N THR A 97 15.29 5.76 -8.94
CA THR A 97 14.68 7.03 -8.56
C THR A 97 13.78 7.55 -9.69
N ALA A 98 12.81 8.38 -9.33
CA ALA A 98 11.98 9.09 -10.30
C ALA A 98 11.61 10.48 -9.78
N GLY A 99 11.30 11.40 -10.68
CA GLY A 99 10.84 12.74 -10.37
C GLY A 99 9.32 12.83 -10.26
N GLU A 100 8.85 14.01 -9.85
CA GLU A 100 7.43 14.31 -9.67
C GLU A 100 6.62 14.10 -10.95
N ASP A 101 7.16 14.48 -12.11
CA ASP A 101 6.50 14.30 -13.42
C ASP A 101 6.17 12.82 -13.70
N TYR A 102 7.09 11.94 -13.33
CA TYR A 102 6.88 10.50 -13.45
C TYR A 102 5.78 10.01 -12.50
N PHE A 103 5.76 10.50 -11.26
CA PHE A 103 4.74 10.14 -10.28
C PHE A 103 3.35 10.55 -10.76
N GLN A 104 3.21 11.77 -11.29
CA GLN A 104 1.94 12.28 -11.84
C GLN A 104 1.49 11.47 -13.07
N ALA A 105 2.39 11.19 -14.00
CA ALA A 105 2.08 10.39 -15.19
C ALA A 105 1.67 8.96 -14.83
N SER A 106 2.37 8.34 -13.87
CA SER A 106 2.09 7.00 -13.38
C SER A 106 0.73 6.93 -12.65
N ALA A 107 0.44 7.91 -11.80
CA ALA A 107 -0.82 8.00 -11.07
C ALA A 107 -2.01 8.18 -12.04
N ARG A 108 -1.88 9.03 -13.04
CA ARG A 108 -2.91 9.23 -14.08
C ARG A 108 -3.19 7.94 -14.82
N ARG A 109 -2.16 7.26 -15.31
CA ARG A 109 -2.31 5.98 -16.00
C ARG A 109 -3.00 4.94 -15.14
N LEU A 110 -2.58 4.79 -13.87
CA LEU A 110 -3.20 3.84 -12.96
C LEU A 110 -4.67 4.18 -12.65
N ALA A 111 -5.01 5.46 -12.56
CA ALA A 111 -6.39 5.91 -12.37
C ALA A 111 -7.27 5.63 -13.60
N GLU A 112 -6.73 5.74 -14.81
CA GLU A 112 -7.44 5.54 -16.08
C GLU A 112 -7.59 4.06 -16.45
N THR A 113 -6.55 3.27 -16.28
CA THR A 113 -6.48 1.88 -16.81
C THR A 113 -6.31 0.81 -15.73
N GLY A 114 -6.12 1.20 -14.48
CA GLY A 114 -5.80 0.27 -13.41
C GLY A 114 -4.45 -0.44 -13.61
N TYR A 115 -4.20 -1.45 -12.80
CA TYR A 115 -2.99 -2.27 -12.92
C TYR A 115 -2.99 -3.18 -14.16
N GLU A 116 -4.16 -3.50 -14.71
CA GLU A 116 -4.28 -4.27 -15.96
C GLU A 116 -3.67 -3.53 -17.15
N GLY A 117 -3.76 -2.20 -17.19
CA GLY A 117 -3.14 -1.37 -18.21
C GLY A 117 -1.60 -1.48 -18.25
N LEU A 118 -0.95 -1.95 -17.19
CA LEU A 118 0.48 -2.24 -17.20
C LEU A 118 0.84 -3.44 -18.08
N ARG A 119 -0.09 -4.38 -18.23
CA ARG A 119 0.08 -5.56 -19.08
C ARG A 119 0.31 -5.18 -20.54
N ASP A 120 -0.43 -4.19 -21.02
CA ASP A 120 -0.35 -3.73 -22.42
C ASP A 120 1.01 -3.07 -22.72
N LEU A 121 1.63 -2.45 -21.71
CA LEU A 121 2.98 -1.88 -21.83
C LEU A 121 4.08 -2.94 -21.95
N LEU A 122 3.83 -4.15 -21.42
CA LEU A 122 4.81 -5.24 -21.46
C LEU A 122 4.69 -6.09 -22.72
N THR A 123 3.62 -5.92 -23.48
CA THR A 123 3.30 -6.71 -24.68
C THR A 123 3.40 -5.91 -25.97
N SER A 124 3.64 -4.59 -25.89
CA SER A 124 3.88 -3.67 -27.02
C SER A 124 5.37 -3.51 -27.27
#